data_2843b42c5acd12b8521f529e4b7d2f6a
#
_entry.id   2843b42c5acd12b8521f529e4b7d2f6a
#
_cell.length_a   1.000
_cell.length_b   1.000
_cell.length_c   1.000
_cell.angle_alpha   90.00
_cell.angle_beta   90.00
_cell.angle_gamma   90.00
#
_symmetry.space_group_name_H-M   'P 1'
#
loop_
_entity.id
_entity.type
_entity.pdbx_description
1 polymer ?
#
loop_
_entity_poly.entity_id
_entity_poly.type
_entity_poly.pdbx_seq_one_letter_code
_entity_poly.pdbx_strand_id
1 'polypeptide(L)'
;MQFLNLFFFDIYPYLAGAVFLIGSWLRYDYGQYSWRAGSSQMLDKKGMRLASNLFHIGIIGIFTGHFFGMLTPHWMYEAFLPIAVKQKLAMIGGGACGVMMLIGGVMLLKRRLTNPRVRATSSVGDILILTLLVVQVAFGLLTIPFSAQHMDGSEMLKLVAWAQAVVTFQAGAAQHLDGVALVFKIHMVLGMTLFILFPFCRLVHIWSAPVEYLTRRYQLVRNRR
;
A
#
# COMPACT_ATOMS: atom_id res chain seq x y z
N MET A 1 -7.12 26.10 -7.65
CA MET A 1 -7.23 24.93 -6.77
C MET A 1 -8.24 23.89 -7.28
N GLN A 2 -9.37 24.28 -7.84
CA GLN A 2 -10.37 23.34 -8.41
C GLN A 2 -9.81 22.41 -9.48
N PHE A 3 -9.00 22.91 -10.42
CA PHE A 3 -8.37 22.07 -11.46
C PHE A 3 -7.47 20.97 -10.89
N LEU A 4 -6.66 21.27 -9.87
CA LEU A 4 -5.79 20.28 -9.24
C LEU A 4 -6.59 19.19 -8.51
N ASN A 5 -7.67 19.57 -7.82
CA ASN A 5 -8.56 18.60 -7.19
C ASN A 5 -9.21 17.67 -8.22
N LEU A 6 -9.74 18.22 -9.31
CA LEU A 6 -10.33 17.45 -10.39
C LEU A 6 -9.29 16.50 -11.01
N PHE A 7 -8.10 17.00 -11.33
CA PHE A 7 -7.05 16.15 -11.92
C PHE A 7 -6.66 15.02 -10.97
N PHE A 8 -6.29 15.32 -9.71
CA PHE A 8 -5.74 14.31 -8.81
C PHE A 8 -6.79 13.37 -8.22
N PHE A 9 -8.07 13.74 -8.14
CA PHE A 9 -9.08 12.93 -7.45
C PHE A 9 -10.24 12.44 -8.33
N ASP A 10 -10.37 12.93 -9.56
CA ASP A 10 -11.32 12.38 -10.56
C ASP A 10 -10.60 11.66 -11.71
N ILE A 11 -9.45 12.16 -12.21
CA ILE A 11 -8.77 11.61 -13.39
C ILE A 11 -7.63 10.66 -12.99
N TYR A 12 -6.76 11.09 -12.08
CA TYR A 12 -5.55 10.38 -11.70
C TYR A 12 -5.78 8.97 -11.15
N PRO A 13 -6.85 8.66 -10.40
CA PRO A 13 -7.15 7.30 -9.96
C PRO A 13 -7.31 6.33 -11.13
N TYR A 14 -8.00 6.76 -12.20
CA TYR A 14 -8.21 5.93 -13.39
C TYR A 14 -6.93 5.76 -14.21
N LEU A 15 -6.13 6.82 -14.33
CA LEU A 15 -4.80 6.73 -14.94
C LEU A 15 -3.92 5.75 -14.16
N ALA A 16 -3.89 5.84 -12.83
CA ALA A 16 -3.13 4.95 -11.96
C ALA A 16 -3.61 3.50 -12.08
N GLY A 17 -4.92 3.27 -12.08
CA GLY A 17 -5.53 1.96 -12.27
C GLY A 17 -5.22 1.36 -13.64
N ALA A 18 -5.33 2.14 -14.70
CA ALA A 18 -5.02 1.70 -16.07
C ALA A 18 -3.54 1.31 -16.22
N VAL A 19 -2.62 2.16 -15.75
CA VAL A 19 -1.17 1.85 -15.80
C VAL A 19 -0.85 0.62 -14.95
N PHE A 20 -1.45 0.50 -13.77
CA PHE A 20 -1.26 -0.65 -12.88
C PHE A 20 -1.68 -1.96 -13.54
N LEU A 21 -2.88 -2.03 -14.11
CA LEU A 21 -3.44 -3.26 -14.69
C LEU A 21 -2.78 -3.59 -16.03
N ILE A 22 -2.80 -2.64 -16.97
CA ILE A 22 -2.28 -2.84 -18.34
C ILE A 22 -0.76 -3.00 -18.29
N GLY A 23 -0.06 -2.17 -17.53
CA GLY A 23 1.39 -2.25 -17.39
C GLY A 23 1.85 -3.55 -16.73
N SER A 24 1.11 -4.06 -15.72
CA SER A 24 1.40 -5.35 -15.11
C SER A 24 1.18 -6.50 -16.09
N TRP A 25 0.10 -6.45 -16.86
CA TRP A 25 -0.18 -7.44 -17.90
C TRP A 25 0.90 -7.44 -18.99
N LEU A 26 1.21 -6.29 -19.56
CA LEU A 26 2.27 -6.17 -20.57
C LEU A 26 3.62 -6.66 -20.05
N ARG A 27 3.98 -6.32 -18.80
CA ARG A 27 5.22 -6.81 -18.21
C ARG A 27 5.22 -8.32 -17.99
N TYR A 28 4.07 -8.92 -17.66
CA TYR A 28 3.95 -10.37 -17.54
C TYR A 28 4.18 -11.04 -18.89
N ASP A 29 3.60 -10.53 -19.97
CA ASP A 29 3.72 -11.14 -21.31
C ASP A 29 5.10 -10.94 -21.93
N TYR A 30 5.65 -9.72 -21.86
CA TYR A 30 6.89 -9.38 -22.57
C TYR A 30 8.16 -9.42 -21.71
N GLY A 31 8.04 -9.46 -20.39
CA GLY A 31 9.17 -9.32 -19.48
C GLY A 31 9.19 -10.33 -18.33
N GLN A 32 8.78 -11.57 -18.53
CA GLN A 32 8.64 -12.60 -17.50
C GLN A 32 9.91 -12.80 -16.66
N TYR A 33 11.08 -12.77 -17.28
CA TYR A 33 12.38 -12.90 -16.58
C TYR A 33 12.68 -11.76 -15.59
N SER A 34 12.05 -10.60 -15.78
CA SER A 34 12.16 -9.46 -14.87
C SER A 34 11.17 -9.53 -13.70
N TRP A 35 10.27 -10.52 -13.70
CA TRP A 35 9.20 -10.72 -12.71
C TRP A 35 9.73 -11.42 -11.45
N ARG A 36 10.43 -10.67 -10.61
CA ARG A 36 11.11 -11.21 -9.43
C ARG A 36 11.12 -10.23 -8.25
N ALA A 37 11.17 -10.76 -7.03
CA ALA A 37 11.26 -9.98 -5.80
C ALA A 37 12.63 -9.30 -5.60
N GLY A 38 13.71 -9.80 -6.23
CA GLY A 38 15.06 -9.29 -6.05
C GLY A 38 15.52 -9.30 -4.59
N SER A 39 15.28 -10.41 -3.86
CA SER A 39 15.64 -10.52 -2.44
C SER A 39 17.15 -10.47 -2.23
N SER A 40 17.59 -9.70 -1.21
CA SER A 40 18.98 -9.61 -0.79
C SER A 40 19.32 -10.53 0.39
N GLN A 41 18.43 -11.45 0.77
CA GLN A 41 18.62 -12.32 1.94
C GLN A 41 19.85 -13.22 1.84
N MET A 42 20.18 -13.67 0.62
CA MET A 42 21.35 -14.51 0.38
C MET A 42 22.68 -13.76 0.52
N LEU A 43 22.67 -12.44 0.32
CA LEU A 43 23.87 -11.60 0.39
C LEU A 43 24.28 -11.27 1.83
N ASP A 44 23.31 -11.13 2.71
CA ASP A 44 23.51 -10.89 4.13
C ASP A 44 22.22 -11.27 4.89
N LYS A 45 22.33 -12.09 5.90
CA LYS A 45 21.19 -12.59 6.70
C LYS A 45 20.92 -11.74 7.94
N LYS A 46 21.89 -10.89 8.36
CA LYS A 46 21.78 -10.14 9.62
C LYS A 46 20.58 -9.19 9.60
N GLY A 47 19.65 -9.37 10.54
CA GLY A 47 18.46 -8.54 10.69
C GLY A 47 17.42 -8.63 9.55
N MET A 48 17.72 -9.35 8.47
CA MET A 48 16.84 -9.40 7.29
C MET A 48 15.48 -10.02 7.59
N ARG A 49 15.46 -11.12 8.36
CA ARG A 49 14.21 -11.83 8.70
C ARG A 49 13.25 -10.92 9.49
N LEU A 50 13.76 -10.23 10.51
CA LEU A 50 12.97 -9.31 11.32
C LEU A 50 12.44 -8.15 10.48
N ALA A 51 13.33 -7.47 9.74
CA ALA A 51 12.96 -6.33 8.91
C ALA A 51 11.93 -6.69 7.85
N SER A 52 12.12 -7.84 7.17
CA SER A 52 11.19 -8.32 6.14
C SER A 52 9.83 -8.72 6.74
N ASN A 53 9.81 -9.41 7.87
CA ASN A 53 8.55 -9.82 8.50
C ASN A 53 7.76 -8.60 8.99
N LEU A 54 8.39 -7.66 9.68
CA LEU A 54 7.74 -6.42 10.12
C LEU A 54 7.16 -5.65 8.93
N PHE A 55 7.94 -5.50 7.87
CA PHE A 55 7.51 -4.79 6.67
C PHE A 55 6.30 -5.49 6.01
N HIS A 56 6.37 -6.81 5.78
CA HIS A 56 5.32 -7.53 5.07
C HIS A 56 4.05 -7.72 5.90
N ILE A 57 4.16 -8.02 7.19
CA ILE A 57 2.99 -8.10 8.08
C ILE A 57 2.30 -6.73 8.15
N GLY A 58 3.09 -5.66 8.34
CA GLY A 58 2.56 -4.30 8.38
C GLY A 58 1.85 -3.90 7.09
N ILE A 59 2.50 -4.08 5.92
CA ILE A 59 1.90 -3.66 4.64
C ILE A 59 0.67 -4.49 4.28
N ILE A 60 0.66 -5.81 4.52
CA ILE A 60 -0.51 -6.67 4.27
C ILE A 60 -1.68 -6.23 5.15
N GLY A 61 -1.43 -5.96 6.45
CA GLY A 61 -2.45 -5.45 7.36
C GLY A 61 -3.02 -4.10 6.90
N ILE A 62 -2.16 -3.17 6.45
CA ILE A 62 -2.59 -1.88 5.90
C ILE A 62 -3.45 -2.08 4.66
N PHE A 63 -3.02 -2.88 3.69
CA PHE A 63 -3.78 -3.14 2.47
C PHE A 63 -5.14 -3.78 2.77
N THR A 64 -5.17 -4.77 3.66
CA THR A 64 -6.41 -5.41 4.10
C THR A 64 -7.35 -4.39 4.75
N GLY A 65 -6.83 -3.56 5.64
CA GLY A 65 -7.59 -2.49 6.29
C GLY A 65 -8.15 -1.46 5.31
N HIS A 66 -7.38 -1.03 4.32
CA HIS A 66 -7.84 -0.11 3.29
C HIS A 66 -8.88 -0.76 2.37
N PHE A 67 -8.61 -1.99 1.90
CA PHE A 67 -9.54 -2.70 1.02
C PHE A 67 -10.91 -2.86 1.66
N PHE A 68 -10.97 -3.49 2.82
CA PHE A 68 -12.26 -3.69 3.51
C PHE A 68 -12.79 -2.39 4.12
N GLY A 69 -11.92 -1.55 4.66
CA GLY A 69 -12.32 -0.30 5.30
C GLY A 69 -12.95 0.71 4.36
N MET A 70 -12.44 0.85 3.14
CA MET A 70 -12.90 1.86 2.18
C MET A 70 -13.92 1.31 1.18
N LEU A 71 -13.82 0.03 0.78
CA LEU A 71 -14.70 -0.51 -0.26
C LEU A 71 -15.97 -1.16 0.27
N THR A 72 -16.06 -1.53 1.56
CA THR A 72 -17.30 -2.04 2.13
C THR A 72 -18.33 -0.91 2.25
N PRO A 73 -19.50 -1.02 1.59
CA PRO A 73 -20.55 0.00 1.67
C PRO A 73 -21.06 0.23 3.09
N HIS A 74 -21.41 1.46 3.41
CA HIS A 74 -21.85 1.86 4.75
C HIS A 74 -23.04 1.02 5.25
N TRP A 75 -24.04 0.79 4.39
CA TRP A 75 -25.23 0.03 4.71
C TRP A 75 -24.97 -1.44 5.12
N MET A 76 -23.83 -2.02 4.70
CA MET A 76 -23.47 -3.40 5.04
C MET A 76 -23.02 -3.57 6.50
N TYR A 77 -22.46 -2.54 7.12
CA TYR A 77 -21.91 -2.66 8.47
C TYR A 77 -22.57 -1.74 9.50
N GLU A 78 -23.37 -0.76 9.09
CA GLU A 78 -23.98 0.25 9.94
C GLU A 78 -24.77 -0.35 11.11
N ALA A 79 -25.51 -1.45 10.85
CA ALA A 79 -26.35 -2.08 11.86
C ALA A 79 -25.57 -2.67 13.05
N PHE A 80 -24.30 -3.06 12.86
CA PHE A 80 -23.49 -3.71 13.90
C PHE A 80 -22.16 -2.99 14.20
N LEU A 81 -21.73 -2.07 13.35
CA LEU A 81 -20.47 -1.34 13.51
C LEU A 81 -20.68 0.16 13.24
N PRO A 82 -20.95 0.97 14.27
CA PRO A 82 -21.04 2.42 14.13
C PRO A 82 -19.77 3.02 13.53
N ILE A 83 -19.90 4.07 12.71
CA ILE A 83 -18.78 4.67 11.97
C ILE A 83 -17.66 5.16 12.91
N ALA A 84 -17.98 5.72 14.06
CA ALA A 84 -17.00 6.16 15.06
C ALA A 84 -16.17 4.99 15.63
N VAL A 85 -16.78 3.81 15.79
CA VAL A 85 -16.07 2.59 16.22
C VAL A 85 -15.18 2.07 15.09
N LYS A 86 -15.70 2.03 13.86
CA LYS A 86 -14.92 1.67 12.67
C LYS A 86 -13.69 2.56 12.50
N GLN A 87 -13.83 3.87 12.70
CA GLN A 87 -12.73 4.82 12.65
C GLN A 87 -11.67 4.52 13.72
N LYS A 88 -12.08 4.27 14.97
CA LYS A 88 -11.14 3.89 16.06
C LYS A 88 -10.38 2.61 15.72
N LEU A 89 -11.07 1.59 15.23
CA LEU A 89 -10.45 0.33 14.79
C LEU A 89 -9.44 0.55 13.65
N ALA A 90 -9.78 1.40 12.68
CA ALA A 90 -8.88 1.75 11.58
C ALA A 90 -7.65 2.52 12.09
N MET A 91 -7.81 3.45 13.03
CA MET A 91 -6.68 4.19 13.61
C MET A 91 -5.76 3.27 14.43
N ILE A 92 -6.30 2.38 15.26
CA ILE A 92 -5.51 1.48 16.11
C ILE A 92 -4.84 0.40 15.24
N GLY A 93 -5.62 -0.31 14.42
CA GLY A 93 -5.11 -1.38 13.56
C GLY A 93 -4.17 -0.85 12.48
N GLY A 94 -4.57 0.23 11.81
CA GLY A 94 -3.74 0.92 10.81
C GLY A 94 -2.48 1.52 11.43
N GLY A 95 -2.57 2.09 12.62
CA GLY A 95 -1.43 2.60 13.39
C GLY A 95 -0.43 1.51 13.76
N ALA A 96 -0.89 0.39 14.33
CA ALA A 96 -0.03 -0.73 14.68
C ALA A 96 0.67 -1.33 13.45
N CYS A 97 -0.09 -1.60 12.37
CA CYS A 97 0.47 -2.09 11.11
C CYS A 97 1.41 -1.06 10.46
N GLY A 98 1.07 0.23 10.53
CA GLY A 98 1.88 1.32 10.01
C GLY A 98 3.23 1.43 10.72
N VAL A 99 3.25 1.34 12.04
CA VAL A 99 4.50 1.35 12.83
C VAL A 99 5.37 0.13 12.49
N MET A 100 4.78 -1.07 12.39
CA MET A 100 5.51 -2.27 11.96
C MET A 100 6.13 -2.09 10.58
N MET A 101 5.33 -1.61 9.61
CA MET A 101 5.81 -1.35 8.24
C MET A 101 6.90 -0.29 8.20
N LEU A 102 6.76 0.80 8.98
CA LEU A 102 7.74 1.87 9.04
C LEU A 102 9.08 1.38 9.60
N ILE A 103 9.07 0.67 10.72
CA ILE A 103 10.29 0.11 11.33
C ILE A 103 10.96 -0.86 10.36
N GLY A 104 10.19 -1.83 9.81
CA GLY A 104 10.70 -2.79 8.84
C GLY A 104 11.25 -2.12 7.58
N GLY A 105 10.53 -1.14 7.03
CA GLY A 105 10.91 -0.38 5.85
C GLY A 105 12.19 0.43 6.04
N VAL A 106 12.32 1.13 7.16
CA VAL A 106 13.54 1.89 7.51
C VAL A 106 14.74 0.94 7.69
N MET A 107 14.55 -0.21 8.34
CA MET A 107 15.61 -1.23 8.48
C MET A 107 16.05 -1.76 7.10
N LEU A 108 15.11 -2.06 6.19
CA LEU A 108 15.41 -2.51 4.84
C LEU A 108 16.09 -1.43 4.01
N LEU A 109 15.65 -0.18 4.13
CA LEU A 109 16.22 0.96 3.41
C LEU A 109 17.65 1.24 3.90
N LYS A 110 17.85 1.33 5.22
CA LYS A 110 19.19 1.48 5.82
C LYS A 110 20.13 0.40 5.29
N ARG A 111 19.70 -0.87 5.30
CA ARG A 111 20.48 -1.98 4.79
C ARG A 111 20.88 -1.81 3.33
N ARG A 112 19.96 -1.33 2.45
CA ARG A 112 20.26 -1.08 1.03
C ARG A 112 21.23 0.07 0.81
N LEU A 113 21.22 1.06 1.69
CA LEU A 113 22.08 2.23 1.58
C LEU A 113 23.48 2.00 2.18
N THR A 114 23.59 1.23 3.28
CA THR A 114 24.83 1.13 4.07
C THR A 114 25.60 -0.18 3.86
N ASN A 115 24.95 -1.28 3.46
CA ASN A 115 25.68 -2.53 3.24
C ASN A 115 26.26 -2.60 1.82
N PRO A 116 27.60 -2.64 1.63
CA PRO A 116 28.22 -2.58 0.31
C PRO A 116 27.76 -3.68 -0.64
N ARG A 117 27.61 -4.93 -0.15
CA ARG A 117 27.17 -6.07 -0.96
C ARG A 117 25.73 -5.89 -1.46
N VAL A 118 24.83 -5.43 -0.58
CA VAL A 118 23.43 -5.17 -0.93
C VAL A 118 23.32 -3.95 -1.85
N ARG A 119 24.13 -2.90 -1.57
CA ARG A 119 24.15 -1.69 -2.38
C ARG A 119 24.58 -1.96 -3.82
N ALA A 120 25.63 -2.75 -4.03
CA ALA A 120 26.14 -3.12 -5.34
C ALA A 120 25.14 -3.87 -6.23
N THR A 121 24.18 -4.59 -5.61
CA THR A 121 23.14 -5.36 -6.32
C THR A 121 21.79 -4.65 -6.35
N SER A 122 21.67 -3.46 -5.76
CA SER A 122 20.43 -2.68 -5.72
C SER A 122 20.38 -1.71 -6.88
N SER A 123 19.31 -1.77 -7.67
CA SER A 123 19.03 -0.74 -8.68
C SER A 123 18.56 0.56 -8.04
N VAL A 124 18.62 1.66 -8.80
CA VAL A 124 18.04 2.95 -8.38
C VAL A 124 16.54 2.79 -8.12
N GLY A 125 15.83 2.03 -8.98
CA GLY A 125 14.41 1.75 -8.81
C GLY A 125 14.07 1.00 -7.52
N ASP A 126 14.94 0.08 -7.08
CA ASP A 126 14.74 -0.64 -5.80
C ASP A 126 14.80 0.29 -4.58
N ILE A 127 15.71 1.27 -4.62
CA ILE A 127 15.87 2.24 -3.54
C ILE A 127 14.73 3.24 -3.58
N LEU A 128 14.40 3.75 -4.76
CA LEU A 128 13.33 4.71 -4.97
C LEU A 128 11.99 4.16 -4.46
N ILE A 129 11.60 2.97 -4.92
CA ILE A 129 10.31 2.39 -4.52
C ILE A 129 10.23 2.11 -3.02
N LEU A 130 11.31 1.63 -2.41
CA LEU A 130 11.35 1.39 -0.97
C LEU A 130 11.30 2.71 -0.18
N THR A 131 11.97 3.76 -0.65
CA THR A 131 11.90 5.10 -0.06
C THR A 131 10.48 5.66 -0.14
N LEU A 132 9.84 5.56 -1.32
CA LEU A 132 8.46 6.02 -1.50
C LEU A 132 7.49 5.26 -0.59
N LEU A 133 7.66 3.95 -0.39
CA LEU A 133 6.86 3.16 0.53
C LEU A 133 7.05 3.60 2.00
N VAL A 134 8.28 3.94 2.40
CA VAL A 134 8.56 4.48 3.75
C VAL A 134 7.91 5.86 3.91
N VAL A 135 8.01 6.73 2.91
CA VAL A 135 7.34 8.05 2.91
C VAL A 135 5.83 7.88 2.95
N GLN A 136 5.27 6.97 2.15
CA GLN A 136 3.84 6.69 2.10
C GLN A 136 3.29 6.25 3.46
N VAL A 137 3.96 5.33 4.15
CA VAL A 137 3.52 4.89 5.48
C VAL A 137 3.70 5.99 6.53
N ALA A 138 4.74 6.83 6.42
CA ALA A 138 4.91 7.98 7.31
C ALA A 138 3.74 8.97 7.16
N PHE A 139 3.34 9.30 5.93
CA PHE A 139 2.15 10.13 5.69
C PHE A 139 0.87 9.44 6.17
N GLY A 140 0.73 8.10 5.99
CA GLY A 140 -0.39 7.34 6.53
C GLY A 140 -0.49 7.43 8.05
N LEU A 141 0.61 7.28 8.76
CA LEU A 141 0.64 7.49 10.22
C LEU A 141 0.34 8.93 10.63
N LEU A 142 0.78 9.89 9.82
CA LEU A 142 0.51 11.31 10.05
C LEU A 142 -0.98 11.66 9.87
N THR A 143 -1.77 10.87 9.15
CA THR A 143 -3.23 11.09 9.06
C THR A 143 -3.95 10.81 10.39
N ILE A 144 -3.38 9.96 11.26
CA ILE A 144 -4.03 9.52 12.51
C ILE A 144 -4.35 10.70 13.45
N PRO A 145 -3.41 11.62 13.79
CA PRO A 145 -3.73 12.77 14.64
C PRO A 145 -4.78 13.71 14.03
N PHE A 146 -4.84 13.83 12.70
CA PHE A 146 -5.89 14.61 12.03
C PHE A 146 -7.25 13.89 12.12
N SER A 147 -7.27 12.58 11.90
CA SER A 147 -8.48 11.77 12.07
C SER A 147 -9.00 11.80 13.52
N ALA A 148 -8.10 11.86 14.49
CA ALA A 148 -8.45 11.93 15.91
C ALA A 148 -9.14 13.24 16.33
N GLN A 149 -9.04 14.29 15.52
CA GLN A 149 -9.76 15.56 15.76
C GLN A 149 -11.25 15.47 15.37
N HIS A 150 -11.64 14.49 14.54
CA HIS A 150 -12.99 14.29 14.02
C HIS A 150 -13.46 12.86 14.36
N MET A 151 -13.66 12.58 15.66
CA MET A 151 -13.99 11.23 16.17
C MET A 151 -15.45 10.82 15.88
N ASP A 152 -16.22 11.69 15.25
CA ASP A 152 -17.59 11.45 14.77
C ASP A 152 -17.66 10.58 13.50
N GLY A 153 -16.52 10.33 12.85
CA GLY A 153 -16.43 9.57 11.61
C GLY A 153 -16.65 10.36 10.33
N SER A 154 -16.92 11.67 10.43
CA SER A 154 -17.24 12.50 9.27
C SER A 154 -16.13 12.51 8.21
N GLU A 155 -14.86 12.64 8.61
CA GLU A 155 -13.71 12.57 7.68
C GLU A 155 -13.57 11.19 7.03
N MET A 156 -13.79 10.11 7.81
CA MET A 156 -13.75 8.76 7.28
C MET A 156 -14.82 8.52 6.22
N LEU A 157 -16.05 9.02 6.44
CA LEU A 157 -17.14 8.89 5.47
C LEU A 157 -16.84 9.59 4.15
N LYS A 158 -16.20 10.76 4.16
CA LYS A 158 -15.76 11.47 2.95
C LYS A 158 -14.77 10.65 2.14
N LEU A 159 -13.77 10.08 2.82
CA LEU A 159 -12.74 9.23 2.17
C LEU A 159 -13.34 7.95 1.61
N VAL A 160 -14.26 7.31 2.34
CA VAL A 160 -14.99 6.11 1.88
C VAL A 160 -15.87 6.44 0.68
N ALA A 161 -16.63 7.56 0.74
CA ALA A 161 -17.47 7.99 -0.37
C ALA A 161 -16.67 8.26 -1.64
N TRP A 162 -15.52 8.94 -1.51
CA TRP A 162 -14.59 9.12 -2.62
C TRP A 162 -14.13 7.80 -3.22
N ALA A 163 -13.64 6.86 -2.39
CA ALA A 163 -13.13 5.58 -2.88
C ALA A 163 -14.21 4.77 -3.59
N GLN A 164 -15.43 4.76 -3.05
CA GLN A 164 -16.58 4.08 -3.66
C GLN A 164 -17.02 4.75 -4.97
N ALA A 165 -17.04 6.08 -5.02
CA ALA A 165 -17.35 6.81 -6.25
C ALA A 165 -16.34 6.50 -7.36
N VAL A 166 -15.03 6.42 -7.04
CA VAL A 166 -13.98 6.05 -8.00
C VAL A 166 -14.20 4.62 -8.51
N VAL A 167 -14.37 3.62 -7.64
CA VAL A 167 -14.49 2.21 -8.09
C VAL A 167 -15.82 1.90 -8.77
N THR A 168 -16.84 2.72 -8.55
CA THR A 168 -18.15 2.62 -9.23
C THR A 168 -18.29 3.58 -10.42
N PHE A 169 -17.20 4.24 -10.84
CA PHE A 169 -17.15 5.15 -11.98
C PHE A 169 -18.14 6.32 -11.91
N GLN A 170 -18.40 6.83 -10.71
CA GLN A 170 -19.27 8.00 -10.53
C GLN A 170 -18.49 9.28 -10.84
N ALA A 171 -19.11 10.18 -11.59
CA ALA A 171 -18.53 11.49 -11.88
C ALA A 171 -18.51 12.38 -10.62
N GLY A 172 -17.47 13.22 -10.49
CA GLY A 172 -17.37 14.20 -9.42
C GLY A 172 -16.91 13.62 -8.08
N ALA A 173 -16.19 12.51 -8.08
CA ALA A 173 -15.62 11.90 -6.88
C ALA A 173 -14.79 12.89 -6.04
N ALA A 174 -14.06 13.82 -6.69
CA ALA A 174 -13.28 14.86 -6.03
C ALA A 174 -14.08 15.73 -5.06
N GLN A 175 -15.39 15.92 -5.28
CA GLN A 175 -16.26 16.74 -4.43
C GLN A 175 -16.38 16.15 -3.01
N HIS A 176 -16.30 14.83 -2.86
CA HIS A 176 -16.29 14.19 -1.53
C HIS A 176 -15.11 14.59 -0.67
N LEU A 177 -14.03 15.10 -1.29
CA LEU A 177 -12.81 15.52 -0.58
C LEU A 177 -12.77 17.00 -0.25
N ASP A 178 -13.90 17.71 -0.42
CA ASP A 178 -13.98 19.12 -0.03
C ASP A 178 -13.86 19.28 1.49
N GLY A 179 -12.95 20.18 1.91
CA GLY A 179 -12.62 20.39 3.31
C GLY A 179 -11.74 19.32 3.95
N VAL A 180 -11.40 18.22 3.26
CA VAL A 180 -10.48 17.20 3.80
C VAL A 180 -9.06 17.76 3.91
N ALA A 181 -8.39 17.50 5.04
CA ALA A 181 -7.06 18.00 5.34
C ALA A 181 -6.02 17.55 4.30
N LEU A 182 -5.07 18.44 4.01
CA LEU A 182 -4.06 18.24 2.96
C LEU A 182 -3.23 16.95 3.15
N VAL A 183 -2.99 16.54 4.40
CA VAL A 183 -2.22 15.32 4.70
C VAL A 183 -2.86 14.07 4.10
N PHE A 184 -4.19 13.94 4.14
CA PHE A 184 -4.91 12.84 3.49
C PHE A 184 -4.74 12.90 1.97
N LYS A 185 -4.89 14.10 1.39
CA LYS A 185 -4.74 14.30 -0.06
C LYS A 185 -3.35 13.92 -0.57
N ILE A 186 -2.30 14.31 0.16
CA ILE A 186 -0.91 13.92 -0.16
C ILE A 186 -0.74 12.40 -0.06
N HIS A 187 -1.24 11.79 1.03
CA HIS A 187 -1.19 10.33 1.21
C HIS A 187 -1.89 9.58 0.07
N MET A 188 -3.06 10.05 -0.37
CA MET A 188 -3.82 9.46 -1.48
C MET A 188 -3.07 9.58 -2.81
N VAL A 189 -2.52 10.76 -3.13
CA VAL A 189 -1.76 10.98 -4.38
C VAL A 189 -0.50 10.12 -4.41
N LEU A 190 0.25 10.04 -3.30
CA LEU A 190 1.41 9.16 -3.18
C LEU A 190 1.01 7.69 -3.36
N GLY A 191 -0.10 7.26 -2.76
CA GLY A 191 -0.62 5.90 -2.92
C GLY A 191 -0.93 5.57 -4.38
N MET A 192 -1.64 6.45 -5.09
CA MET A 192 -1.93 6.30 -6.52
C MET A 192 -0.65 6.29 -7.37
N THR A 193 0.34 7.12 -7.02
CA THR A 193 1.65 7.14 -7.69
C THR A 193 2.38 5.80 -7.52
N LEU A 194 2.27 5.14 -6.36
CA LEU A 194 2.81 3.80 -6.16
C LEU A 194 2.15 2.76 -7.09
N PHE A 195 0.86 2.87 -7.38
CA PHE A 195 0.19 2.02 -8.37
C PHE A 195 0.71 2.27 -9.78
N ILE A 196 0.98 3.53 -10.17
CA ILE A 196 1.62 3.84 -11.47
C ILE A 196 3.02 3.21 -11.57
N LEU A 197 3.80 3.27 -10.49
CA LEU A 197 5.17 2.73 -10.46
C LEU A 197 5.21 1.19 -10.34
N PHE A 198 4.12 0.58 -9.92
CA PHE A 198 4.03 -0.85 -9.63
C PHE A 198 4.55 -1.74 -10.77
N PRO A 199 4.07 -1.61 -12.02
CA PRO A 199 4.51 -2.48 -13.11
C PRO A 199 5.98 -2.28 -13.49
N PHE A 200 6.62 -1.17 -13.12
CA PHE A 200 8.01 -0.85 -13.49
C PHE A 200 9.03 -1.22 -12.42
N CYS A 201 8.59 -1.75 -11.30
CA CYS A 201 9.46 -2.04 -10.16
C CYS A 201 9.26 -3.47 -9.62
N ARG A 202 9.95 -3.78 -8.54
CA ARG A 202 9.90 -5.10 -7.89
C ARG A 202 8.54 -5.45 -7.25
N LEU A 203 7.60 -4.51 -7.13
CA LEU A 203 6.29 -4.76 -6.52
C LEU A 203 5.47 -5.80 -7.29
N VAL A 204 5.78 -6.05 -8.56
CA VAL A 204 5.12 -7.11 -9.36
C VAL A 204 5.16 -8.49 -8.71
N HIS A 205 6.13 -8.76 -7.80
CA HIS A 205 6.16 -10.04 -7.07
C HIS A 205 4.90 -10.29 -6.22
N ILE A 206 4.13 -9.24 -5.89
CA ILE A 206 2.87 -9.35 -5.15
C ILE A 206 1.86 -10.21 -5.93
N TRP A 207 1.81 -10.09 -7.27
CA TRP A 207 0.96 -10.91 -8.12
C TRP A 207 1.33 -12.40 -8.10
N SER A 208 2.59 -12.72 -7.77
CA SER A 208 3.10 -14.09 -7.68
C SER A 208 3.08 -14.63 -6.24
N ALA A 209 2.26 -14.06 -5.36
CA ALA A 209 2.08 -14.58 -4.02
C ALA A 209 1.57 -16.02 -4.08
N PRO A 210 2.24 -17.00 -3.44
CA PRO A 210 1.88 -18.41 -3.54
C PRO A 210 0.66 -18.74 -2.66
N VAL A 211 -0.51 -18.22 -3.04
CA VAL A 211 -1.78 -18.36 -2.30
C VAL A 211 -2.16 -19.83 -2.12
N GLU A 212 -1.80 -20.69 -3.08
CA GLU A 212 -2.05 -22.13 -3.00
C GLU A 212 -1.35 -22.80 -1.78
N TYR A 213 -0.32 -22.19 -1.18
CA TYR A 213 0.29 -22.71 0.05
C TYR A 213 -0.62 -22.61 1.27
N LEU A 214 -1.64 -21.77 1.23
CA LEU A 214 -2.66 -21.69 2.29
C LEU A 214 -3.52 -22.96 2.35
N THR A 215 -3.67 -23.66 1.23
CA THR A 215 -4.47 -24.88 1.11
C THR A 215 -3.66 -26.15 1.19
N ARG A 216 -2.34 -26.08 1.03
CA ARG A 216 -1.44 -27.25 1.11
C ARG A 216 -1.20 -27.65 2.56
N ARG A 217 -1.44 -28.92 2.87
CA ARG A 217 -1.18 -29.48 4.21
C ARG A 217 0.31 -29.69 4.49
N TYR A 218 1.14 -29.93 3.46
CA TYR A 218 2.57 -30.18 3.57
C TYR A 218 3.30 -29.84 2.27
N GLN A 219 4.60 -29.64 2.38
CA GLN A 219 5.50 -29.45 1.24
C GLN A 219 6.49 -30.60 1.16
N LEU A 220 6.59 -31.26 -0.02
CA LEU A 220 7.59 -32.28 -0.27
C LEU A 220 8.94 -31.61 -0.56
N VAL A 221 9.88 -31.75 0.36
CA VAL A 221 11.27 -31.35 0.15
C VAL A 221 12.10 -32.59 -0.19
N ARG A 222 12.56 -32.69 -1.43
CA ARG A 222 13.47 -33.76 -1.84
C ARG A 222 14.91 -33.29 -1.68
N ASN A 223 15.65 -33.87 -0.73
CA ASN A 223 17.12 -33.77 -0.70
C ASN A 223 17.69 -34.77 -1.71
N ARG A 224 18.36 -34.26 -2.76
CA ARG A 224 19.28 -35.10 -3.52
C ARG A 224 20.53 -35.30 -2.66
N ARG A 225 20.77 -36.54 -2.22
CA ARG A 225 22.06 -36.96 -1.69
C ARG A 225 23.05 -37.12 -2.85
#